data_7d0534dcf6c4f02af0033ec495463c61
#
_entry.id   7d0534dcf6c4f02af0033ec495463c61
#
_cell.length_a   1.000
_cell.length_b   1.000
_cell.length_c   1.000
_cell.angle_alpha   90.00
_cell.angle_beta   90.00
_cell.angle_gamma   90.00
#
_symmetry.space_group_name_H-M   'P 1'
#
loop_
_entity.id
_entity.type
_entity.pdbx_description
1 polymer ?
#
loop_
_entity_poly.entity_id
_entity_poly.type
_entity_poly.pdbx_seq_one_letter_code
_entity_poly.pdbx_strand_id
1 'polypeptide(L)' 'MEISSADFSRLTLQEVADMLLDRDANGVICKGLVDDKMYSLRVELIIDE' A
#
# COMPACT_ATOMS: atom_id res chain seq x y z
N MET A 1 7.89 1.97 1.40
CA MET A 1 7.71 1.00 0.31
C MET A 1 6.76 1.58 -0.73
N GLU A 2 7.01 1.30 -1.99
CA GLU A 2 6.22 1.84 -3.09
C GLU A 2 5.69 0.69 -3.96
N ILE A 3 4.45 0.80 -4.40
CA ILE A 3 3.79 -0.23 -5.19
C ILE A 3 2.87 0.43 -6.23
N SER A 4 2.71 -0.19 -7.39
CA SER A 4 1.79 0.33 -8.41
C SER A 4 0.34 0.07 -8.00
N SER A 5 -0.57 0.90 -8.50
CA SER A 5 -2.00 0.74 -8.22
C SER A 5 -2.54 -0.60 -8.74
N ALA A 6 -2.02 -1.07 -9.87
CA ALA A 6 -2.42 -2.36 -10.45
C ALA A 6 -2.06 -3.52 -9.53
N ASP A 7 -0.84 -3.50 -8.98
CA ASP A 7 -0.40 -4.52 -8.05
C ASP A 7 -1.14 -4.43 -6.72
N PHE A 8 -1.33 -3.21 -6.21
CA PHE A 8 -2.04 -2.98 -4.96
C PHE A 8 -3.47 -3.50 -5.01
N SER A 9 -4.16 -3.31 -6.13
CA SER A 9 -5.57 -3.71 -6.27
C SER A 9 -5.78 -5.23 -6.20
N ARG A 10 -4.72 -6.01 -6.35
CA ARG A 10 -4.77 -7.48 -6.28
C ARG A 10 -4.52 -8.01 -4.87
N LEU A 11 -4.15 -7.15 -3.94
CA LEU A 11 -3.80 -7.56 -2.59
C LEU A 11 -4.99 -7.42 -1.64
N THR A 12 -5.09 -8.36 -0.70
CA THR A 12 -6.01 -8.23 0.43
C THR A 12 -5.33 -7.42 1.52
N LEU A 13 -6.09 -6.95 2.50
CA LEU A 13 -5.52 -6.26 3.66
C LEU A 13 -4.53 -7.16 4.41
N GLN A 14 -4.84 -8.45 4.52
CA GLN A 14 -3.95 -9.42 5.17
C GLN A 14 -2.62 -9.50 4.44
N GLU A 15 -2.66 -9.58 3.12
CA GLU A 15 -1.45 -9.66 2.31
C GLU A 15 -0.61 -8.39 2.42
N VAL A 16 -1.24 -7.22 2.45
CA VAL A 16 -0.54 -5.95 2.61
C VAL A 16 0.13 -5.89 3.99
N ALA A 17 -0.60 -6.27 5.03
CA ALA A 17 -0.05 -6.30 6.40
C ALA A 17 1.13 -7.24 6.51
N ASP A 18 1.01 -8.47 5.97
CA ASP A 18 2.08 -9.46 6.00
C ASP A 18 3.32 -8.96 5.27
N MET A 19 3.13 -8.33 4.12
CA MET A 19 4.21 -7.77 3.33
C MET A 19 4.96 -6.66 4.09
N LEU A 20 4.23 -5.78 4.75
CA LEU A 20 4.83 -4.70 5.53
C LEU A 20 5.58 -5.24 6.75
N LEU A 21 5.00 -6.19 7.46
CA LEU A 21 5.64 -6.81 8.62
C LEU A 21 6.90 -7.57 8.23
N ASP A 22 6.87 -8.27 7.10
CA ASP A 22 8.01 -9.04 6.60
C ASP A 22 9.21 -8.14 6.27
N ARG A 23 8.93 -6.90 5.87
CA ARG A 23 9.96 -5.92 5.50
C ARG A 23 10.28 -4.92 6.60
N ASP A 24 9.67 -5.09 7.76
CA ASP A 24 9.78 -4.15 8.87
C ASP A 24 9.45 -2.71 8.44
N ALA A 25 8.45 -2.59 7.58
CA ALA A 25 7.98 -1.31 7.04
C ALA A 25 6.71 -0.86 7.75
N ASN A 26 6.55 0.45 7.89
CA ASN A 26 5.38 1.04 8.55
C ASN A 26 4.25 1.37 7.59
N GLY A 27 4.53 1.40 6.30
CA GLY A 27 3.52 1.77 5.34
C GLY A 27 3.96 1.57 3.89
N VAL A 28 3.02 1.76 3.00
CA VAL A 28 3.23 1.60 1.57
C VAL A 28 2.64 2.81 0.84
N ILE A 29 3.31 3.24 -0.20
CA ILE A 29 2.82 4.30 -1.08
C ILE A 29 2.34 3.66 -2.38
N CYS A 30 1.06 3.83 -2.67
CA CYS A 30 0.44 3.33 -3.90
C CYS A 30 0.28 4.47 -4.88
N LYS A 31 0.86 4.36 -6.07
CA LYS A 31 0.77 5.37 -7.11
C LYS A 31 -0.12 4.89 -8.25
N GLY A 32 -0.95 5.78 -8.75
CA GLY A 32 -1.82 5.45 -9.86
C GLY A 32 -2.47 6.67 -10.48
N LEU A 33 -3.09 6.45 -11.64
CA LEU A 33 -3.82 7.48 -12.36
C LEU A 33 -5.30 7.44 -11.97
N VAL A 34 -5.83 8.61 -11.63
CA VAL A 34 -7.26 8.79 -11.40
C VAL A 34 -7.68 10.02 -12.20
N ASP A 35 -8.62 9.86 -13.13
CA ASP A 35 -9.10 10.93 -14.01
C ASP A 35 -7.95 11.69 -14.70
N ASP A 36 -7.02 10.93 -15.28
CA ASP A 36 -5.85 11.42 -16.01
C ASP A 36 -4.85 12.22 -15.16
N LYS A 37 -5.00 12.17 -13.83
CA LYS A 37 -4.06 12.81 -12.92
C LYS A 37 -3.35 11.75 -12.08
N MET A 38 -2.06 11.94 -11.85
CA MET A 38 -1.28 11.04 -11.02
C MET A 38 -1.51 11.36 -9.55
N TYR A 39 -1.86 10.33 -8.78
CA TYR A 39 -2.05 10.42 -7.32
C TYR A 39 -1.15 9.43 -6.62
N SER A 40 -0.80 9.78 -5.40
CA SER A 40 -0.12 8.86 -4.48
C SER A 40 -1.00 8.71 -3.25
N LEU A 41 -1.28 7.46 -2.90
CA LEU A 41 -2.01 7.13 -1.68
C LEU A 41 -1.06 6.48 -0.69
N ARG A 42 -1.10 6.95 0.54
CA ARG A 42 -0.28 6.39 1.60
C ARG A 42 -1.13 5.51 2.51
N VAL A 43 -0.70 4.27 2.69
CA VAL A 43 -1.36 3.31 3.57
C VAL A 43 -0.40 2.99 4.71
N GLU A 44 -0.82 3.22 5.95
CA GLU A 44 0.01 2.99 7.12
C GLU A 44 -0.47 1.75 7.88
N LEU A 45 0.49 1.00 8.41
CA LEU A 45 0.22 -0.11 9.31
C LEU A 45 0.21 0.43 10.74
N ILE A 46 -0.95 0.42 11.37
CA ILE A 46 -1.15 0.89 12.74
C ILE A 46 -1.62 -0.30 13.57
N ILE A 47 -0.93 -0.55 14.67
CA ILE A 47 -1.30 -1.63 15.58
C ILE A 47 -2.26 -1.07 16.63
N ASP A 48 -3.47 -1.60 16.65
CA ASP A 48 -4.47 -1.24 17.64
C ASP A 48 -4.36 -2.21 18.82
N GLU A 49 -4.10 -1.66 19.98
CA GLU A 49 -3.96 -2.42 21.22
C GLU A 49 -5.08 -2.13 22.19
#